data_fd4e99bafcf542bbbbe3b25a80b5db8c
#
_entry.id   fd4e99bafcf542bbbbe3b25a80b5db8c
#
_cell.length_a   1.000
_cell.length_b   1.000
_cell.length_c   1.000
_cell.angle_alpha   90.00
_cell.angle_beta   90.00
_cell.angle_gamma   90.00
#
_symmetry.space_group_name_H-M   'P 1'
#
loop_
_entity.id
_entity.type
_entity.pdbx_description
1 polymer ?
#
loop_
_entity_poly.entity_id
_entity_poly.type
_entity_poly.pdbx_seq_one_letter_code
_entity_poly.pdbx_strand_id
1 'polypeptide(L)'
;MINSTYDEEAVLDNTTADATATVDTTTATVEAEPTSRLPRWLRAPQPKPLRPQKEVDKLYPRLRFQVFIGIFIGYASFYLIRNNVSLVANTLSENGLSKTDIGIIANCLLLAYGFSKFFAATISDRANARFFMPLGLILSGLTNILIGISAGGTISVSIFAVLMTINGIFQGMGWPPAGRVMVHWFSTSERGGKMALWNITHNVGGALSGALVAYALDHFGSDNWASAFWFPAVICFILAIITFFLVRDNPQSMGLPSIEEYHNDPAPVEIDEADKTESTWQTIRRHILRNPTMVYLAFANVFVYTLRYGIVSWAPLYLAQVRGGSTSQGIAGFSIFEISGIIGTLLCGWISDRVFKGRRSVTGIVFMVGVILAVLLYWLPSNDAPMWVSWTALALAGGLIYGPVMLIGLQALDLSPTHIAGTAAGFTGLFGYALGATMASTGIGAIAQHMGWGAAFIFLIICAVLSIVLLGLVDRKEKEILAKARAKRDAVRATQEENATAEETKTAEAELES
;
A
#
# COMPACT_ATOMS: atom_id res chain seq x y z
N MET A 1 32.48 -54.96 -30.71
CA MET A 1 33.86 -55.40 -30.53
C MET A 1 34.32 -54.87 -29.21
N ILE A 2 34.33 -55.72 -28.21
CA ILE A 2 35.49 -56.22 -27.48
C ILE A 2 35.88 -55.25 -26.36
N ASN A 3 35.56 -55.57 -25.22
CA ASN A 3 36.03 -56.34 -24.03
C ASN A 3 36.67 -55.45 -22.99
N SER A 4 36.17 -55.49 -21.77
CA SER A 4 36.45 -56.40 -20.63
C SER A 4 37.79 -56.02 -19.95
N THR A 5 37.98 -56.01 -18.68
CA THR A 5 37.67 -56.87 -17.54
C THR A 5 38.15 -56.20 -16.27
N TYR A 6 37.42 -56.33 -15.18
CA TYR A 6 37.75 -56.87 -13.85
C TYR A 6 39.21 -56.78 -13.36
N ASP A 7 39.41 -56.29 -12.12
CA ASP A 7 39.65 -57.21 -11.00
C ASP A 7 39.60 -56.51 -9.63
N GLU A 8 39.20 -57.29 -8.67
CA GLU A 8 38.97 -57.19 -7.25
C GLU A 8 40.24 -57.29 -6.39
N GLU A 9 40.00 -57.14 -5.10
CA GLU A 9 40.75 -57.57 -3.88
C GLU A 9 41.73 -56.57 -3.31
N ALA A 10 41.48 -56.09 -2.17
CA ALA A 10 41.29 -56.58 -0.79
C ALA A 10 42.52 -56.23 0.09
N VAL A 11 42.23 -55.91 1.31
CA VAL A 11 42.89 -56.22 2.59
C VAL A 11 43.05 -55.04 3.51
N LEU A 12 42.35 -55.18 4.62
CA LEU A 12 42.48 -54.48 5.91
C LEU A 12 43.91 -54.31 6.39
N ASP A 13 44.23 -53.15 6.90
CA ASP A 13 45.05 -53.09 8.14
C ASP A 13 44.71 -51.91 9.03
N ASN A 14 44.52 -52.20 10.30
CA ASN A 14 44.27 -51.32 11.41
C ASN A 14 45.57 -50.72 11.91
N THR A 15 45.69 -49.40 11.97
CA THR A 15 46.55 -48.78 13.02
C THR A 15 46.03 -47.37 13.36
N THR A 16 45.77 -47.22 14.63
CA THR A 16 45.47 -45.99 15.36
C THR A 16 46.54 -44.90 15.18
N ALA A 17 46.12 -43.70 14.79
CA ALA A 17 46.88 -42.47 15.07
C ALA A 17 45.96 -41.26 15.07
N ASP A 18 45.93 -40.66 16.21
CA ASP A 18 45.75 -39.27 16.64
C ASP A 18 45.22 -38.29 15.58
N ALA A 19 43.94 -37.87 15.72
CA ALA A 19 43.32 -36.83 14.94
C ALA A 19 43.30 -35.50 15.70
N THR A 20 44.33 -34.69 15.51
CA THR A 20 44.22 -33.23 15.68
C THR A 20 43.41 -32.69 14.51
N ALA A 21 42.12 -32.43 14.76
CA ALA A 21 41.25 -31.77 13.78
C ALA A 21 41.66 -30.29 13.67
N THR A 22 42.41 -29.96 12.65
CA THR A 22 42.53 -28.58 12.16
C THR A 22 41.16 -28.13 11.61
N VAL A 23 40.54 -27.21 12.34
CA VAL A 23 39.36 -26.48 11.86
C VAL A 23 39.79 -25.68 10.64
N ASP A 24 39.43 -26.18 9.48
CA ASP A 24 39.59 -25.48 8.21
C ASP A 24 38.59 -24.31 8.19
N THR A 25 39.06 -23.13 8.55
CA THR A 25 38.35 -21.87 8.37
C THR A 25 38.29 -21.57 6.87
N THR A 26 37.38 -22.23 6.18
CA THR A 26 36.97 -21.81 4.83
C THR A 26 36.33 -20.43 4.98
N THR A 27 37.14 -19.39 4.77
CA THR A 27 36.66 -18.05 4.49
C THR A 27 35.74 -18.15 3.28
N ALA A 28 34.42 -18.18 3.55
CA ALA A 28 33.43 -17.94 2.54
C ALA A 28 33.77 -16.59 1.88
N THR A 29 34.29 -16.64 0.69
CA THR A 29 34.45 -15.47 -0.17
C THR A 29 33.08 -14.85 -0.32
N VAL A 30 32.83 -13.75 0.37
CA VAL A 30 31.68 -12.89 0.15
C VAL A 30 31.79 -12.45 -1.29
N GLU A 31 30.98 -13.05 -2.16
CA GLU A 31 30.80 -12.57 -3.52
C GLU A 31 30.47 -11.07 -3.43
N ALA A 32 31.33 -10.26 -4.05
CA ALA A 32 31.16 -8.81 -4.09
C ALA A 32 29.84 -8.53 -4.82
N GLU A 33 28.81 -8.15 -4.06
CA GLU A 33 27.54 -7.68 -4.63
C GLU A 33 27.83 -6.60 -5.71
N PRO A 34 27.07 -6.61 -6.82
CA PRO A 34 27.24 -5.62 -7.88
C PRO A 34 27.17 -4.21 -7.27
N THR A 35 28.23 -3.44 -7.48
CA THR A 35 28.41 -2.11 -6.88
C THR A 35 27.20 -1.22 -7.18
N SER A 36 26.32 -1.07 -6.19
CA SER A 36 25.16 -0.18 -6.29
C SER A 36 25.67 1.24 -6.66
N ARG A 37 25.09 1.83 -7.73
CA ARG A 37 25.40 3.20 -8.15
C ARG A 37 24.93 4.28 -7.16
N LEU A 38 24.25 3.87 -6.06
CA LEU A 38 23.78 4.81 -5.04
C LEU A 38 24.94 5.37 -4.21
N PRO A 39 24.82 6.64 -3.75
CA PRO A 39 25.77 7.22 -2.80
C PRO A 39 25.91 6.34 -1.55
N ARG A 40 27.11 6.28 -0.97
CA ARG A 40 27.40 5.39 0.19
C ARG A 40 26.43 5.55 1.35
N TRP A 41 26.04 6.76 1.68
CA TRP A 41 25.12 7.06 2.79
C TRP A 41 23.68 6.56 2.53
N LEU A 42 23.30 6.39 1.26
CA LEU A 42 21.96 5.94 0.88
C LEU A 42 21.89 4.42 0.67
N ARG A 43 23.01 3.71 0.59
CA ARG A 43 23.02 2.24 0.38
C ARG A 43 22.41 1.50 1.58
N ALA A 44 21.82 0.34 1.29
CA ALA A 44 21.36 -0.59 2.33
C ALA A 44 22.51 -0.89 3.31
N PRO A 45 22.26 -0.88 4.62
CA PRO A 45 23.31 -1.08 5.63
C PRO A 45 23.76 -2.55 5.63
N GLN A 46 25.05 -2.76 5.84
CA GLN A 46 25.63 -4.10 5.97
C GLN A 46 25.21 -4.74 7.31
N PRO A 47 25.05 -6.08 7.34
CA PRO A 47 24.82 -6.82 8.57
C PRO A 47 25.95 -6.59 9.59
N LYS A 48 25.59 -6.49 10.87
CA LYS A 48 26.53 -6.42 11.99
C LYS A 48 26.66 -7.78 12.68
N PRO A 49 27.76 -8.04 13.38
CA PRO A 49 27.88 -9.25 14.22
C PRO A 49 26.68 -9.37 15.16
N LEU A 50 26.21 -10.61 15.35
CA LEU A 50 25.08 -10.90 16.23
C LEU A 50 25.39 -10.50 17.67
N ARG A 51 24.41 -9.91 18.33
CA ARG A 51 24.47 -9.56 19.75
C ARG A 51 24.23 -10.81 20.62
N PRO A 52 24.68 -10.78 21.88
CA PRO A 52 24.33 -11.82 22.84
C PRO A 52 22.81 -11.99 22.97
N GLN A 53 22.35 -13.23 23.16
CA GLN A 53 20.89 -13.55 23.16
C GLN A 53 20.09 -12.70 24.15
N LYS A 54 20.62 -12.44 25.35
CA LYS A 54 19.97 -11.58 26.38
C LYS A 54 19.70 -10.15 25.89
N GLU A 55 20.56 -9.60 25.02
CA GLU A 55 20.37 -8.30 24.42
C GLU A 55 19.35 -8.37 23.27
N VAL A 56 19.39 -9.45 22.48
CA VAL A 56 18.41 -9.70 21.40
C VAL A 56 17.00 -9.73 21.97
N ASP A 57 16.75 -10.53 23.01
CA ASP A 57 15.43 -10.70 23.62
C ASP A 57 14.84 -9.38 24.14
N LYS A 58 15.68 -8.47 24.63
CA LYS A 58 15.26 -7.16 25.13
C LYS A 58 15.09 -6.13 24.02
N LEU A 59 16.00 -6.14 23.04
CA LEU A 59 16.10 -5.08 22.04
C LEU A 59 15.14 -5.31 20.87
N TYR A 60 14.91 -6.57 20.49
CA TYR A 60 14.09 -6.92 19.32
C TYR A 60 12.66 -6.41 19.43
N PRO A 61 11.89 -6.70 20.49
CA PRO A 61 10.51 -6.21 20.62
C PRO A 61 10.43 -4.68 20.65
N ARG A 62 11.40 -4.04 21.33
CA ARG A 62 11.46 -2.57 21.41
C ARG A 62 11.71 -1.92 20.05
N LEU A 63 12.67 -2.45 19.28
CA LEU A 63 12.97 -1.93 17.95
C LEU A 63 11.84 -2.20 16.96
N ARG A 64 11.18 -3.36 17.02
CA ARG A 64 10.00 -3.66 16.20
C ARG A 64 8.90 -2.62 16.40
N PHE A 65 8.56 -2.31 17.65
CA PHE A 65 7.57 -1.29 17.96
C PHE A 65 8.01 0.10 17.48
N GLN A 66 9.27 0.48 17.77
CA GLN A 66 9.84 1.76 17.32
C GLN A 66 9.79 1.91 15.81
N VAL A 67 10.20 0.88 15.07
CA VAL A 67 10.23 0.88 13.59
C VAL A 67 8.82 0.93 13.03
N PHE A 68 7.87 0.19 13.62
CA PHE A 68 6.47 0.26 13.20
C PHE A 68 5.90 1.68 13.32
N ILE A 69 6.11 2.32 14.47
CA ILE A 69 5.69 3.72 14.67
C ILE A 69 6.43 4.65 13.72
N GLY A 70 7.73 4.39 13.45
CA GLY A 70 8.52 5.18 12.50
C GLY A 70 7.97 5.15 11.07
N ILE A 71 7.66 3.97 10.53
CA ILE A 71 7.06 3.85 9.19
C ILE A 71 5.60 4.31 9.17
N PHE A 72 4.89 4.24 10.29
CA PHE A 72 3.54 4.76 10.43
C PHE A 72 3.53 6.28 10.32
N ILE A 73 4.31 6.96 11.18
CA ILE A 73 4.45 8.43 11.17
C ILE A 73 5.00 8.90 9.82
N GLY A 74 6.07 8.28 9.33
CA GLY A 74 6.70 8.66 8.07
C GLY A 74 5.73 8.61 6.89
N TYR A 75 4.95 7.52 6.76
CA TYR A 75 4.00 7.42 5.64
C TYR A 75 2.77 8.31 5.81
N ALA A 76 2.25 8.46 7.03
CA ALA A 76 1.16 9.40 7.31
C ALA A 76 1.56 10.84 6.97
N SER A 77 2.84 11.22 7.21
CA SER A 77 3.35 12.56 6.92
C SER A 77 3.30 12.92 5.42
N PHE A 78 3.48 11.97 4.52
CA PHE A 78 3.32 12.22 3.08
C PHE A 78 1.90 12.68 2.73
N TYR A 79 0.88 12.24 3.49
CA TYR A 79 -0.50 12.65 3.25
C TYR A 79 -0.81 14.07 3.72
N LEU A 80 -0.03 14.62 4.67
CA LEU A 80 -0.18 16.02 5.12
C LEU A 80 0.04 17.03 4.00
N ILE A 81 0.80 16.68 2.98
CA ILE A 81 1.21 17.55 1.88
C ILE A 81 0.84 16.98 0.50
N ARG A 82 -0.18 16.10 0.45
CA ARG A 82 -0.65 15.44 -0.78
C ARG A 82 -1.95 16.05 -1.31
N ASN A 83 -2.93 16.30 -0.44
CA ASN A 83 -4.30 16.62 -0.83
C ASN A 83 -4.61 18.12 -0.70
N ASN A 84 -3.61 18.97 -0.51
CA ASN A 84 -3.76 20.38 -0.20
C ASN A 84 -4.51 21.15 -1.29
N VAL A 85 -4.32 20.82 -2.57
CA VAL A 85 -5.08 21.40 -3.70
C VAL A 85 -6.59 21.21 -3.51
N SER A 86 -7.01 20.00 -3.14
CA SER A 86 -8.43 19.69 -2.93
C SER A 86 -9.03 20.44 -1.74
N LEU A 87 -8.23 20.64 -0.69
CA LEU A 87 -8.66 21.33 0.53
C LEU A 87 -8.87 22.83 0.33
N VAL A 88 -8.08 23.45 -0.58
CA VAL A 88 -8.20 24.87 -0.94
C VAL A 88 -8.86 25.09 -2.30
N ALA A 89 -9.49 24.08 -2.87
CA ALA A 89 -10.08 24.15 -4.21
C ALA A 89 -11.10 25.29 -4.35
N ASN A 90 -11.86 25.60 -3.31
CA ASN A 90 -12.79 26.74 -3.29
C ASN A 90 -12.04 28.06 -3.43
N THR A 91 -11.04 28.30 -2.57
CA THR A 91 -10.22 29.52 -2.60
C THR A 91 -9.47 29.67 -3.93
N LEU A 92 -8.95 28.56 -4.52
CA LEU A 92 -8.34 28.58 -5.85
C LEU A 92 -9.35 28.96 -6.94
N SER A 93 -10.59 28.48 -6.83
CA SER A 93 -11.67 28.82 -7.77
C SER A 93 -12.06 30.30 -7.66
N GLU A 94 -12.13 30.85 -6.45
CA GLU A 94 -12.39 32.29 -6.19
C GLU A 94 -11.26 33.17 -6.74
N ASN A 95 -10.02 32.64 -6.77
CA ASN A 95 -8.85 33.30 -7.37
C ASN A 95 -8.74 33.08 -8.90
N GLY A 96 -9.79 32.59 -9.57
CA GLY A 96 -9.91 32.54 -11.02
C GLY A 96 -9.48 31.24 -11.67
N LEU A 97 -9.12 30.18 -10.94
CA LEU A 97 -8.85 28.88 -11.53
C LEU A 97 -10.18 28.16 -11.87
N SER A 98 -10.27 27.63 -13.09
CA SER A 98 -11.39 26.77 -13.46
C SER A 98 -11.32 25.41 -12.73
N LYS A 99 -12.45 24.72 -12.61
CA LYS A 99 -12.50 23.35 -12.07
C LYS A 99 -11.61 22.40 -12.87
N THR A 100 -11.50 22.62 -14.17
CA THR A 100 -10.62 21.85 -15.04
C THR A 100 -9.15 22.07 -14.67
N ASP A 101 -8.72 23.34 -14.44
CA ASP A 101 -7.36 23.66 -14.02
C ASP A 101 -7.01 23.02 -12.68
N ILE A 102 -7.89 23.14 -11.70
CA ILE A 102 -7.73 22.51 -10.36
C ILE A 102 -7.61 21.00 -10.51
N GLY A 103 -8.44 20.39 -11.36
CA GLY A 103 -8.40 18.97 -11.64
C GLY A 103 -7.10 18.52 -12.31
N ILE A 104 -6.57 19.30 -13.28
CA ILE A 104 -5.27 19.03 -13.93
C ILE A 104 -4.13 19.11 -12.90
N ILE A 105 -4.09 20.18 -12.11
CA ILE A 105 -3.08 20.40 -11.07
C ILE A 105 -3.06 19.23 -10.08
N ALA A 106 -4.22 18.81 -9.57
CA ALA A 106 -4.34 17.69 -8.64
C ALA A 106 -3.92 16.36 -9.30
N ASN A 107 -4.30 16.15 -10.58
CA ASN A 107 -3.96 14.95 -11.34
C ASN A 107 -2.44 14.83 -11.59
N CYS A 108 -1.75 15.92 -11.84
CA CYS A 108 -0.30 15.92 -12.05
C CYS A 108 0.45 15.22 -10.90
N LEU A 109 0.07 15.47 -9.66
CA LEU A 109 0.63 14.77 -8.50
C LEU A 109 0.30 13.27 -8.52
N LEU A 110 -0.98 12.92 -8.70
CA LEU A 110 -1.43 11.53 -8.59
C LEU A 110 -0.86 10.65 -9.70
N LEU A 111 -0.79 11.19 -10.91
CA LEU A 111 -0.20 10.51 -12.06
C LEU A 111 1.31 10.31 -11.86
N ALA A 112 2.03 11.36 -11.51
CA ALA A 112 3.46 11.29 -11.23
C ALA A 112 3.78 10.33 -10.07
N TYR A 113 2.96 10.34 -9.01
CA TYR A 113 3.05 9.39 -7.91
C TYR A 113 2.88 7.94 -8.35
N GLY A 114 1.89 7.67 -9.19
CA GLY A 114 1.61 6.32 -9.70
C GLY A 114 2.82 5.70 -10.40
N PHE A 115 3.46 6.45 -11.29
CA PHE A 115 4.68 6.02 -11.98
C PHE A 115 5.89 6.00 -11.04
N SER A 116 6.09 7.07 -10.27
CA SER A 116 7.24 7.20 -9.38
C SER A 116 7.31 6.08 -8.35
N LYS A 117 6.18 5.65 -7.81
CA LYS A 117 6.11 4.54 -6.84
C LYS A 117 6.75 3.26 -7.39
N PHE A 118 6.59 2.97 -8.69
CA PHE A 118 7.19 1.82 -9.34
C PHE A 118 8.72 1.95 -9.40
N PHE A 119 9.24 3.09 -9.88
CA PHE A 119 10.69 3.32 -9.96
C PHE A 119 11.32 3.45 -8.56
N ALA A 120 10.64 4.12 -7.64
CA ALA A 120 11.10 4.25 -6.26
C ALA A 120 11.21 2.89 -5.55
N ALA A 121 10.39 1.90 -5.91
CA ALA A 121 10.50 0.55 -5.36
C ALA A 121 11.86 -0.09 -5.72
N THR A 122 12.28 -0.02 -6.99
CA THR A 122 13.57 -0.59 -7.43
C THR A 122 14.78 0.10 -6.79
N ILE A 123 14.67 1.40 -6.50
CA ILE A 123 15.70 2.15 -5.77
C ILE A 123 15.66 1.76 -4.28
N SER A 124 14.48 1.68 -3.70
CA SER A 124 14.26 1.34 -2.29
C SER A 124 14.83 -0.01 -1.92
N ASP A 125 14.79 -1.01 -2.83
CA ASP A 125 15.35 -2.35 -2.58
C ASP A 125 16.86 -2.33 -2.31
N ARG A 126 17.56 -1.30 -2.82
CA ARG A 126 19.01 -1.09 -2.67
C ARG A 126 19.36 0.06 -1.74
N ALA A 127 18.37 0.80 -1.27
CA ALA A 127 18.55 1.99 -0.44
C ALA A 127 18.23 1.69 1.03
N ASN A 128 18.87 2.41 1.93
CA ASN A 128 18.56 2.39 3.35
C ASN A 128 17.24 3.14 3.61
N ALA A 129 16.22 2.43 4.05
CA ALA A 129 14.90 3.00 4.34
C ALA A 129 14.94 4.15 5.33
N ARG A 130 15.90 4.12 6.30
CA ARG A 130 16.14 5.18 7.29
C ARG A 130 16.43 6.54 6.66
N PHE A 131 17.10 6.57 5.51
CA PHE A 131 17.44 7.78 4.78
C PHE A 131 16.47 8.05 3.63
N PHE A 132 16.06 7.01 2.91
CA PHE A 132 15.29 7.15 1.68
C PHE A 132 13.89 7.73 1.91
N MET A 133 13.19 7.26 2.95
CA MET A 133 11.85 7.73 3.29
C MET A 133 11.85 9.20 3.79
N PRO A 134 12.67 9.61 4.78
CA PRO A 134 12.77 11.01 5.18
C PRO A 134 13.25 11.94 4.07
N LEU A 135 14.17 11.50 3.20
CA LEU A 135 14.61 12.28 2.05
C LEU A 135 13.44 12.60 1.11
N GLY A 136 12.63 11.59 0.76
CA GLY A 136 11.42 11.81 -0.05
C GLY A 136 10.45 12.79 0.60
N LEU A 137 10.27 12.71 1.92
CA LEU A 137 9.41 13.61 2.67
C LEU A 137 9.94 15.05 2.69
N ILE A 138 11.26 15.24 2.86
CA ILE A 138 11.90 16.55 2.82
C ILE A 138 11.77 17.16 1.42
N LEU A 139 12.06 16.42 0.36
CA LEU A 139 11.98 16.90 -1.03
C LEU A 139 10.52 17.24 -1.40
N SER A 140 9.56 16.44 -0.98
CA SER A 140 8.13 16.73 -1.13
C SER A 140 7.72 17.99 -0.35
N GLY A 141 8.21 18.15 0.90
CA GLY A 141 7.99 19.35 1.71
C GLY A 141 8.58 20.62 1.06
N LEU A 142 9.82 20.55 0.55
CA LEU A 142 10.44 21.67 -0.18
C LEU A 142 9.61 22.08 -1.39
N THR A 143 9.07 21.11 -2.14
CA THR A 143 8.19 21.40 -3.28
C THR A 143 6.93 22.13 -2.84
N ASN A 144 6.34 21.76 -1.70
CA ASN A 144 5.18 22.45 -1.12
C ASN A 144 5.53 23.88 -0.63
N ILE A 145 6.72 24.10 -0.10
CA ILE A 145 7.22 25.46 0.21
C ILE A 145 7.31 26.30 -1.07
N LEU A 146 7.86 25.73 -2.15
CA LEU A 146 7.96 26.43 -3.45
C LEU A 146 6.56 26.78 -4.01
N ILE A 147 5.58 25.89 -3.88
CA ILE A 147 4.19 26.18 -4.24
C ILE A 147 3.67 27.38 -3.42
N GLY A 148 3.87 27.37 -2.09
CA GLY A 148 3.47 28.46 -1.21
C GLY A 148 4.14 29.79 -1.58
N ILE A 149 5.42 29.81 -1.93
CA ILE A 149 6.14 31.03 -2.36
C ILE A 149 5.61 31.53 -3.71
N SER A 150 5.30 30.62 -4.65
CA SER A 150 4.79 30.99 -5.97
C SER A 150 3.39 31.64 -5.93
N ALA A 151 2.70 31.54 -4.82
CA ALA A 151 1.38 32.11 -4.58
C ALA A 151 1.36 33.66 -4.45
N GLY A 152 2.52 34.31 -4.29
CA GLY A 152 2.62 35.76 -4.17
C GLY A 152 2.39 36.55 -5.47
N GLY A 153 2.05 35.87 -6.59
CA GLY A 153 1.78 36.49 -7.88
C GLY A 153 0.54 35.89 -8.57
N THR A 154 0.36 36.19 -9.86
CA THR A 154 -0.69 35.56 -10.68
C THR A 154 -0.45 34.05 -10.71
N ILE A 155 -1.48 33.26 -10.34
CA ILE A 155 -1.39 31.79 -10.29
C ILE A 155 -1.17 31.25 -11.72
N SER A 156 0.03 30.80 -12.02
CA SER A 156 0.31 30.10 -13.26
C SER A 156 -0.04 28.61 -13.11
N VAL A 157 -1.09 28.17 -13.80
CA VAL A 157 -1.51 26.76 -13.85
C VAL A 157 -0.35 25.85 -14.24
N SER A 158 0.47 26.27 -15.20
CA SER A 158 1.61 25.47 -15.68
C SER A 158 2.69 25.31 -14.62
N ILE A 159 3.08 26.38 -13.92
CA ILE A 159 4.07 26.30 -12.83
C ILE A 159 3.55 25.42 -11.70
N PHE A 160 2.28 25.59 -11.31
CA PHE A 160 1.67 24.80 -10.28
C PHE A 160 1.61 23.29 -10.66
N ALA A 161 1.22 22.99 -11.91
CA ALA A 161 1.19 21.62 -12.42
C ALA A 161 2.58 20.97 -12.44
N VAL A 162 3.63 21.70 -12.83
CA VAL A 162 5.02 21.24 -12.78
C VAL A 162 5.46 20.95 -11.35
N LEU A 163 5.21 21.86 -10.42
CA LEU A 163 5.56 21.65 -9.00
C LEU A 163 4.78 20.47 -8.40
N MET A 164 3.50 20.30 -8.74
CA MET A 164 2.74 19.14 -8.30
C MET A 164 3.22 17.84 -8.91
N THR A 165 3.70 17.85 -10.16
CA THR A 165 4.38 16.69 -10.77
C THR A 165 5.65 16.31 -9.99
N ILE A 166 6.49 17.28 -9.67
CA ILE A 166 7.72 17.09 -8.88
C ILE A 166 7.36 16.56 -7.48
N ASN A 167 6.34 17.13 -6.83
CA ASN A 167 5.84 16.62 -5.56
C ASN A 167 5.42 15.15 -5.70
N GLY A 168 4.66 14.79 -6.73
CA GLY A 168 4.23 13.42 -7.00
C GLY A 168 5.39 12.44 -7.14
N ILE A 169 6.48 12.84 -7.80
CA ILE A 169 7.70 12.04 -7.91
C ILE A 169 8.28 11.75 -6.52
N PHE A 170 8.43 12.73 -5.66
CA PHE A 170 8.97 12.54 -4.31
C PHE A 170 8.01 11.80 -3.38
N GLN A 171 6.71 11.97 -3.55
CA GLN A 171 5.68 11.21 -2.84
C GLN A 171 5.80 9.70 -3.07
N GLY A 172 6.27 9.26 -4.26
CA GLY A 172 6.52 7.86 -4.58
C GLY A 172 7.57 7.19 -3.70
N MET A 173 8.44 7.96 -3.03
CA MET A 173 9.48 7.45 -2.11
C MET A 173 8.92 7.02 -0.72
N GLY A 174 7.63 7.17 -0.45
CA GLY A 174 7.05 6.86 0.86
C GLY A 174 6.68 5.39 1.05
N TRP A 175 5.92 4.81 0.13
CA TRP A 175 5.38 3.45 0.28
C TRP A 175 6.41 2.32 0.18
N PRO A 176 7.32 2.30 -0.82
CA PRO A 176 8.23 1.17 -1.02
C PRO A 176 9.14 0.90 0.18
N PRO A 177 9.82 1.90 0.79
CA PRO A 177 10.66 1.64 1.95
C PRO A 177 9.85 1.16 3.16
N ALA A 178 8.62 1.64 3.35
CA ALA A 178 7.75 1.18 4.43
C ALA A 178 7.35 -0.29 4.24
N GLY A 179 6.99 -0.69 3.01
CA GLY A 179 6.68 -2.07 2.66
C GLY A 179 7.87 -3.01 2.89
N ARG A 180 9.07 -2.60 2.46
CA ARG A 180 10.31 -3.37 2.67
C ARG A 180 10.63 -3.54 4.16
N VAL A 181 10.60 -2.48 4.93
CA VAL A 181 10.79 -2.52 6.39
C VAL A 181 9.78 -3.44 7.06
N MET A 182 8.52 -3.41 6.61
CA MET A 182 7.48 -4.32 7.12
C MET A 182 7.83 -5.79 6.89
N VAL A 183 8.40 -6.13 5.74
CA VAL A 183 8.84 -7.51 5.43
C VAL A 183 10.01 -7.94 6.31
N HIS A 184 10.98 -7.06 6.56
CA HIS A 184 12.17 -7.41 7.35
C HIS A 184 11.93 -7.48 8.86
N TRP A 185 10.94 -6.76 9.39
CA TRP A 185 10.72 -6.66 10.84
C TRP A 185 9.52 -7.46 11.34
N PHE A 186 8.66 -7.98 10.45
CA PHE A 186 7.44 -8.70 10.83
C PHE A 186 7.31 -10.04 10.11
N SER A 187 7.14 -11.09 10.90
CA SER A 187 6.97 -12.47 10.47
C SER A 187 5.80 -12.63 9.50
N THR A 188 5.87 -13.59 8.60
CA THR A 188 4.82 -13.93 7.64
C THR A 188 3.49 -14.20 8.35
N SER A 189 3.52 -14.83 9.55
CA SER A 189 2.33 -15.17 10.33
C SER A 189 1.57 -13.96 10.89
N GLU A 190 2.25 -12.83 11.18
CA GLU A 190 1.67 -11.62 11.78
C GLU A 190 1.59 -10.44 10.78
N ARG A 191 2.33 -10.52 9.68
CA ARG A 191 2.50 -9.42 8.70
C ARG A 191 1.18 -8.91 8.15
N GLY A 192 0.21 -9.82 7.89
CA GLY A 192 -1.11 -9.43 7.39
C GLY A 192 -1.83 -8.45 8.32
N GLY A 193 -1.91 -8.76 9.62
CA GLY A 193 -2.52 -7.89 10.62
C GLY A 193 -1.76 -6.57 10.80
N LYS A 194 -0.42 -6.60 10.79
CA LYS A 194 0.41 -5.40 10.89
C LYS A 194 0.27 -4.51 9.67
N MET A 195 0.21 -5.08 8.46
CA MET A 195 -0.04 -4.33 7.22
C MET A 195 -1.42 -3.70 7.20
N ALA A 196 -2.46 -4.40 7.67
CA ALA A 196 -3.80 -3.84 7.77
C ALA A 196 -3.83 -2.63 8.72
N LEU A 197 -3.20 -2.75 9.90
CA LEU A 197 -3.07 -1.63 10.84
C LEU A 197 -2.23 -0.48 10.26
N TRP A 198 -1.11 -0.79 9.60
CA TRP A 198 -0.29 0.24 8.97
C TRP A 198 -1.02 0.94 7.81
N ASN A 199 -1.88 0.23 7.07
CA ASN A 199 -2.62 0.81 5.96
C ASN A 199 -3.55 1.97 6.36
N ILE A 200 -3.91 2.06 7.65
CA ILE A 200 -4.69 3.19 8.20
C ILE A 200 -3.92 4.53 8.13
N THR A 201 -2.59 4.49 8.00
CA THR A 201 -1.73 5.69 7.95
C THR A 201 -2.20 6.74 6.96
N HIS A 202 -2.70 6.31 5.79
CA HIS A 202 -3.14 7.25 4.77
C HIS A 202 -4.42 8.00 5.17
N ASN A 203 -5.34 7.34 5.88
CA ASN A 203 -6.53 8.00 6.40
C ASN A 203 -6.19 8.96 7.56
N VAL A 204 -5.31 8.52 8.48
CA VAL A 204 -4.83 9.37 9.58
C VAL A 204 -4.12 10.61 9.03
N GLY A 205 -3.20 10.42 8.08
CA GLY A 205 -2.51 11.53 7.42
C GLY A 205 -3.45 12.45 6.66
N GLY A 206 -4.45 11.89 5.95
CA GLY A 206 -5.47 12.65 5.24
C GLY A 206 -6.33 13.51 6.19
N ALA A 207 -6.84 12.92 7.27
CA ALA A 207 -7.62 13.64 8.26
C ALA A 207 -6.82 14.76 8.93
N LEU A 208 -5.56 14.49 9.33
CA LEU A 208 -4.66 15.48 9.89
C LEU A 208 -4.30 16.58 8.89
N SER A 209 -4.18 16.26 7.59
CA SER A 209 -4.00 17.28 6.55
C SER A 209 -5.14 18.29 6.55
N GLY A 210 -6.39 17.82 6.61
CA GLY A 210 -7.55 18.69 6.73
C GLY A 210 -7.48 19.60 7.96
N ALA A 211 -7.17 19.04 9.12
CA ALA A 211 -7.03 19.82 10.36
C ALA A 211 -5.92 20.88 10.28
N LEU A 212 -4.76 20.52 9.72
CA LEU A 212 -3.64 21.46 9.57
C LEU A 212 -3.93 22.57 8.56
N VAL A 213 -4.59 22.26 7.45
CA VAL A 213 -5.00 23.25 6.45
C VAL A 213 -6.06 24.17 7.03
N ALA A 214 -7.07 23.64 7.75
CA ALA A 214 -8.06 24.45 8.42
C ALA A 214 -7.42 25.42 9.42
N TYR A 215 -6.51 24.92 10.26
CA TYR A 215 -5.75 25.75 11.20
C TYR A 215 -4.92 26.83 10.49
N ALA A 216 -4.25 26.47 9.37
CA ALA A 216 -3.44 27.42 8.62
C ALA A 216 -4.28 28.55 8.02
N LEU A 217 -5.43 28.24 7.43
CA LEU A 217 -6.34 29.23 6.85
C LEU A 217 -6.97 30.13 7.93
N ASP A 218 -7.34 29.56 9.07
CA ASP A 218 -7.90 30.32 10.21
C ASP A 218 -6.87 31.28 10.79
N HIS A 219 -5.62 30.85 10.95
CA HIS A 219 -4.58 31.61 11.62
C HIS A 219 -3.83 32.62 10.73
N PHE A 220 -3.57 32.24 9.46
CA PHE A 220 -2.79 33.05 8.50
C PHE A 220 -3.66 33.79 7.48
N GLY A 221 -4.99 33.65 7.56
CA GLY A 221 -5.97 34.30 6.69
C GLY A 221 -6.64 33.31 5.73
N SER A 222 -7.97 33.40 5.64
CA SER A 222 -8.81 32.51 4.80
C SER A 222 -8.47 32.57 3.31
N ASP A 223 -8.01 33.75 2.83
CA ASP A 223 -7.66 33.99 1.44
C ASP A 223 -6.20 33.59 1.13
N ASN A 224 -5.41 33.32 2.17
CA ASN A 224 -4.01 32.92 2.06
C ASN A 224 -3.89 31.40 1.80
N TRP A 225 -4.34 30.96 0.61
CA TRP A 225 -4.25 29.56 0.21
C TRP A 225 -2.81 29.00 0.22
N ALA A 226 -1.79 29.87 0.12
CA ALA A 226 -0.38 29.49 0.24
C ALA A 226 -0.07 28.82 1.58
N SER A 227 -0.71 29.26 2.66
CA SER A 227 -0.52 28.69 3.99
C SER A 227 -0.88 27.21 4.08
N ALA A 228 -1.83 26.74 3.28
CA ALA A 228 -2.21 25.34 3.17
C ALA A 228 -1.09 24.46 2.61
N PHE A 229 -0.08 25.00 1.98
CA PHE A 229 1.07 24.27 1.44
C PHE A 229 2.31 24.38 2.34
N TRP A 230 2.73 25.61 2.68
CA TRP A 230 3.96 25.79 3.44
C TRP A 230 3.82 25.35 4.90
N PHE A 231 2.67 25.56 5.56
CA PHE A 231 2.53 25.24 6.98
C PHE A 231 2.58 23.71 7.25
N PRO A 232 1.81 22.84 6.56
CA PRO A 232 1.98 21.40 6.69
C PRO A 232 3.38 20.91 6.29
N ALA A 233 4.05 21.58 5.33
CA ALA A 233 5.40 21.22 4.92
C ALA A 233 6.42 21.44 6.04
N VAL A 234 6.33 22.51 6.79
CA VAL A 234 7.18 22.76 7.98
C VAL A 234 7.00 21.64 9.01
N ILE A 235 5.77 21.21 9.25
CA ILE A 235 5.49 20.08 10.15
C ILE A 235 6.10 18.78 9.60
N CYS A 236 6.02 18.56 8.28
CA CYS A 236 6.64 17.40 7.63
C CYS A 236 8.15 17.36 7.82
N PHE A 237 8.86 18.49 7.86
CA PHE A 237 10.30 18.49 8.15
C PHE A 237 10.60 17.98 9.56
N ILE A 238 9.81 18.37 10.55
CA ILE A 238 9.93 17.87 11.94
C ILE A 238 9.67 16.36 11.95
N LEU A 239 8.59 15.92 11.28
CA LEU A 239 8.24 14.50 11.20
C LEU A 239 9.26 13.68 10.39
N ALA A 240 9.93 14.25 9.41
CA ALA A 240 11.02 13.61 8.68
C ALA A 240 12.22 13.34 9.62
N ILE A 241 12.57 14.29 10.49
CA ILE A 241 13.61 14.11 11.52
C ILE A 241 13.21 12.98 12.48
N ILE A 242 11.97 12.99 12.98
CA ILE A 242 11.44 11.94 13.86
C ILE A 242 11.51 10.57 13.16
N THR A 243 11.07 10.50 11.90
CA THR A 243 11.09 9.27 11.08
C THR A 243 12.52 8.75 10.93
N PHE A 244 13.49 9.63 10.67
CA PHE A 244 14.91 9.27 10.57
C PHE A 244 15.45 8.62 11.83
N PHE A 245 15.04 9.09 13.02
CA PHE A 245 15.47 8.50 14.29
C PHE A 245 14.73 7.21 14.65
N LEU A 246 13.49 7.03 14.21
CA LEU A 246 12.69 5.85 14.53
C LEU A 246 12.91 4.69 13.56
N VAL A 247 13.03 4.94 12.26
CA VAL A 247 13.15 3.88 11.24
C VAL A 247 14.53 3.23 11.28
N ARG A 248 14.54 1.89 11.19
CA ARG A 248 15.71 1.04 10.94
C ARG A 248 15.41 0.14 9.75
N ASP A 249 16.40 -0.05 8.89
CA ASP A 249 16.22 -0.75 7.62
C ASP A 249 15.84 -2.23 7.81
N ASN A 250 16.72 -2.96 8.50
CA ASN A 250 16.54 -4.37 8.80
C ASN A 250 17.14 -4.73 10.17
N PRO A 251 16.76 -5.88 10.78
CA PRO A 251 17.30 -6.34 12.06
C PRO A 251 18.81 -6.59 12.03
N GLN A 252 19.31 -7.19 10.93
CA GLN A 252 20.72 -7.58 10.80
C GLN A 252 21.65 -6.35 10.88
N SER A 253 21.22 -5.18 10.39
CA SER A 253 21.98 -3.94 10.53
C SER A 253 22.13 -3.45 11.97
N MET A 254 21.32 -3.99 12.88
CA MET A 254 21.36 -3.72 14.33
C MET A 254 22.06 -4.82 15.13
N GLY A 255 22.60 -5.86 14.46
CA GLY A 255 23.20 -7.02 15.09
C GLY A 255 22.15 -7.97 15.69
N LEU A 256 20.97 -8.03 15.08
CA LEU A 256 19.88 -8.92 15.46
C LEU A 256 19.72 -10.02 14.39
N PRO A 257 19.22 -11.21 14.75
CA PRO A 257 18.88 -12.25 13.77
C PRO A 257 17.79 -11.76 12.82
N SER A 258 17.58 -12.45 11.71
CA SER A 258 16.43 -12.20 10.83
C SER A 258 15.11 -12.45 11.56
N ILE A 259 13.99 -11.92 11.03
CA ILE A 259 12.70 -12.13 11.68
C ILE A 259 12.26 -13.60 11.58
N GLU A 260 12.63 -14.27 10.50
CA GLU A 260 12.38 -15.68 10.27
C GLU A 260 13.11 -16.54 11.31
N GLU A 261 14.39 -16.25 11.59
CA GLU A 261 15.16 -16.92 12.64
C GLU A 261 14.62 -16.62 14.05
N TYR A 262 14.27 -15.35 14.33
CA TYR A 262 13.76 -14.93 15.63
C TYR A 262 12.40 -15.53 15.97
N HIS A 263 11.51 -15.66 14.97
CA HIS A 263 10.15 -16.21 15.11
C HIS A 263 10.07 -17.72 14.83
N ASN A 264 11.17 -18.34 14.41
CA ASN A 264 11.22 -19.73 13.97
C ASN A 264 10.15 -20.01 12.89
N ASP A 265 10.05 -19.08 11.92
CA ASP A 265 9.11 -19.20 10.81
C ASP A 265 9.48 -20.40 9.94
N PRO A 266 8.50 -21.14 9.39
CA PRO A 266 8.79 -22.19 8.41
C PRO A 266 9.58 -21.61 7.23
N ALA A 267 10.54 -22.38 6.73
CA ALA A 267 11.29 -22.01 5.54
C ALA A 267 10.35 -21.60 4.40
N PRO A 268 10.73 -20.60 3.58
CA PRO A 268 9.91 -20.21 2.44
C PRO A 268 9.56 -21.43 1.62
N VAL A 269 8.28 -21.61 1.29
CA VAL A 269 7.82 -22.71 0.43
C VAL A 269 8.64 -22.66 -0.85
N GLU A 270 9.35 -23.76 -1.16
CA GLU A 270 10.14 -23.86 -2.39
C GLU A 270 9.24 -23.54 -3.59
N ILE A 271 9.74 -22.64 -4.44
CA ILE A 271 9.08 -22.28 -5.70
C ILE A 271 8.96 -23.56 -6.54
N ASP A 272 7.77 -23.84 -7.04
CA ASP A 272 7.52 -24.99 -7.93
C ASP A 272 8.61 -25.05 -9.02
N GLU A 273 9.15 -26.24 -9.26
CA GLU A 273 10.23 -26.43 -10.25
C GLU A 273 9.83 -25.96 -11.66
N ALA A 274 8.54 -26.00 -12.00
CA ALA A 274 8.00 -25.46 -13.23
C ALA A 274 8.17 -23.93 -13.34
N ASP A 275 8.12 -23.20 -12.23
CA ASP A 275 8.31 -21.75 -12.18
C ASP A 275 9.80 -21.34 -12.24
N LYS A 276 10.74 -22.24 -11.93
CA LYS A 276 12.19 -21.99 -12.04
C LYS A 276 12.70 -21.92 -13.48
N THR A 277 11.94 -22.48 -14.44
CA THR A 277 12.34 -22.55 -15.85
C THR A 277 11.79 -21.43 -16.72
N GLU A 278 10.71 -20.74 -16.29
CA GLU A 278 10.13 -19.60 -17.01
C GLU A 278 10.83 -18.28 -16.65
N SER A 279 11.12 -17.45 -17.66
CA SER A 279 11.57 -16.07 -17.42
C SER A 279 10.48 -15.29 -16.66
N THR A 280 10.88 -14.47 -15.68
CA THR A 280 9.97 -13.60 -14.92
C THR A 280 9.03 -12.79 -15.83
N TRP A 281 9.52 -12.37 -17.01
CA TRP A 281 8.69 -11.66 -17.99
C TRP A 281 7.61 -12.54 -18.63
N GLN A 282 7.90 -13.80 -18.88
CA GLN A 282 6.93 -14.75 -19.43
C GLN A 282 5.82 -15.01 -18.41
N THR A 283 6.18 -15.18 -17.15
CA THR A 283 5.24 -15.36 -16.05
C THR A 283 4.34 -14.12 -15.85
N ILE A 284 4.91 -12.91 -15.86
CA ILE A 284 4.14 -11.66 -15.81
C ILE A 284 3.17 -11.56 -16.99
N ARG A 285 3.65 -11.84 -18.22
CA ARG A 285 2.82 -11.78 -19.41
C ARG A 285 1.65 -12.78 -19.35
N ARG A 286 1.89 -13.99 -18.86
CA ARG A 286 0.91 -15.08 -18.77
C ARG A 286 -0.11 -14.83 -17.65
N HIS A 287 0.35 -14.55 -16.44
CA HIS A 287 -0.48 -14.48 -15.24
C HIS A 287 -1.09 -13.11 -14.96
N ILE A 288 -0.52 -12.04 -15.52
CA ILE A 288 -1.01 -10.67 -15.31
C ILE A 288 -1.58 -10.11 -16.61
N LEU A 289 -0.77 -9.89 -17.64
CA LEU A 289 -1.18 -9.13 -18.83
C LEU A 289 -2.19 -9.87 -19.70
N ARG A 290 -2.10 -11.20 -19.80
CA ARG A 290 -3.01 -12.05 -20.58
C ARG A 290 -4.09 -12.73 -19.76
N ASN A 291 -4.08 -12.57 -18.45
CA ASN A 291 -5.09 -13.12 -17.56
C ASN A 291 -6.32 -12.19 -17.53
N PRO A 292 -7.47 -12.58 -18.09
CA PRO A 292 -8.64 -11.72 -18.14
C PRO A 292 -9.14 -11.33 -16.75
N THR A 293 -8.98 -12.19 -15.74
CA THR A 293 -9.36 -11.91 -14.37
C THR A 293 -8.55 -10.74 -13.79
N MET A 294 -7.23 -10.71 -14.06
CA MET A 294 -6.36 -9.60 -13.64
C MET A 294 -6.71 -8.30 -14.36
N VAL A 295 -7.05 -8.39 -15.65
CA VAL A 295 -7.48 -7.23 -16.44
C VAL A 295 -8.80 -6.69 -15.91
N TYR A 296 -9.80 -7.56 -15.61
CA TYR A 296 -11.07 -7.12 -15.02
C TYR A 296 -10.84 -6.48 -13.65
N LEU A 297 -9.95 -7.04 -12.84
CA LEU A 297 -9.61 -6.50 -11.53
C LEU A 297 -8.91 -5.14 -11.63
N ALA A 298 -8.00 -4.97 -12.59
CA ALA A 298 -7.33 -3.70 -12.85
C ALA A 298 -8.33 -2.60 -13.29
N PHE A 299 -9.27 -2.93 -14.18
CA PHE A 299 -10.32 -1.99 -14.57
C PHE A 299 -11.34 -1.73 -13.45
N ALA A 300 -11.68 -2.74 -12.63
CA ALA A 300 -12.49 -2.51 -11.44
C ALA A 300 -11.81 -1.48 -10.52
N ASN A 301 -10.48 -1.59 -10.37
CA ASN A 301 -9.69 -0.64 -9.59
C ASN A 301 -9.68 0.77 -10.17
N VAL A 302 -9.69 0.92 -11.51
CA VAL A 302 -9.87 2.25 -12.15
C VAL A 302 -11.14 2.91 -11.63
N PHE A 303 -12.27 2.22 -11.69
CA PHE A 303 -13.56 2.80 -11.29
C PHE A 303 -13.68 3.03 -9.78
N VAL A 304 -13.15 2.12 -8.96
CA VAL A 304 -13.10 2.32 -7.50
C VAL A 304 -12.24 3.54 -7.13
N TYR A 305 -11.10 3.73 -7.79
CA TYR A 305 -10.23 4.90 -7.59
C TYR A 305 -10.87 6.18 -8.11
N THR A 306 -11.63 6.10 -9.21
CA THR A 306 -12.42 7.23 -9.71
C THR A 306 -13.43 7.70 -8.66
N LEU A 307 -14.14 6.79 -8.00
CA LEU A 307 -15.06 7.16 -6.92
C LEU A 307 -14.32 7.72 -5.71
N ARG A 308 -13.29 7.01 -5.24
CA ARG A 308 -12.53 7.44 -4.06
C ARG A 308 -11.99 8.86 -4.21
N TYR A 309 -11.21 9.09 -5.26
CA TYR A 309 -10.61 10.40 -5.50
C TYR A 309 -11.62 11.42 -5.99
N GLY A 310 -12.63 11.01 -6.75
CA GLY A 310 -13.70 11.88 -7.22
C GLY A 310 -14.48 12.49 -6.07
N ILE A 311 -14.84 11.68 -5.06
CA ILE A 311 -15.56 12.20 -3.90
C ILE A 311 -14.63 13.07 -3.05
N VAL A 312 -13.47 12.53 -2.62
CA VAL A 312 -12.60 13.22 -1.65
C VAL A 312 -12.00 14.51 -2.20
N SER A 313 -11.65 14.55 -3.49
CA SER A 313 -11.03 15.73 -4.09
C SER A 313 -12.02 16.87 -4.36
N TRP A 314 -13.27 16.56 -4.64
CA TRP A 314 -14.26 17.55 -5.04
C TRP A 314 -15.30 17.88 -3.96
N ALA A 315 -15.36 17.10 -2.86
CA ALA A 315 -16.29 17.35 -1.77
C ALA A 315 -16.16 18.76 -1.16
N PRO A 316 -14.95 19.28 -0.87
CA PRO A 316 -14.82 20.64 -0.31
C PRO A 316 -15.40 21.70 -1.24
N LEU A 317 -15.09 21.63 -2.54
CA LEU A 317 -15.59 22.59 -3.53
C LEU A 317 -17.10 22.47 -3.76
N TYR A 318 -17.63 21.24 -3.85
CA TYR A 318 -19.07 21.00 -4.01
C TYR A 318 -19.87 21.57 -2.82
N LEU A 319 -19.40 21.31 -1.58
CA LEU A 319 -20.06 21.84 -0.38
C LEU A 319 -20.08 23.36 -0.36
N ALA A 320 -19.00 24.02 -0.76
CA ALA A 320 -18.92 25.46 -0.81
C ALA A 320 -19.84 26.03 -1.92
N GLN A 321 -19.77 25.49 -3.14
CA GLN A 321 -20.48 26.07 -4.31
C GLN A 321 -21.97 25.74 -4.35
N VAL A 322 -22.37 24.56 -3.91
CA VAL A 322 -23.76 24.08 -4.08
C VAL A 322 -24.55 24.09 -2.78
N ARG A 323 -23.88 23.80 -1.65
CA ARG A 323 -24.52 23.74 -0.34
C ARG A 323 -24.36 25.02 0.47
N GLY A 324 -23.71 26.06 -0.07
CA GLY A 324 -23.47 27.32 0.61
C GLY A 324 -22.57 27.17 1.86
N GLY A 325 -21.80 26.07 1.93
CA GLY A 325 -20.90 25.80 3.05
C GLY A 325 -19.66 26.68 3.01
N SER A 326 -19.09 26.95 4.18
CA SER A 326 -17.78 27.59 4.27
C SER A 326 -16.66 26.63 3.85
N THR A 327 -15.49 27.18 3.49
CA THR A 327 -14.28 26.38 3.21
C THR A 327 -13.96 25.44 4.37
N SER A 328 -14.08 25.90 5.62
CA SER A 328 -13.87 25.07 6.82
C SER A 328 -14.85 23.91 6.91
N GLN A 329 -16.12 24.09 6.53
CA GLN A 329 -17.11 23.00 6.48
C GLN A 329 -16.80 21.98 5.39
N GLY A 330 -16.25 22.42 4.26
CA GLY A 330 -15.75 21.55 3.20
C GLY A 330 -14.55 20.70 3.67
N ILE A 331 -13.60 21.32 4.35
CA ILE A 331 -12.43 20.64 4.95
C ILE A 331 -12.88 19.65 6.03
N ALA A 332 -13.87 20.01 6.87
CA ALA A 332 -14.45 19.08 7.85
C ALA A 332 -15.06 17.84 7.17
N GLY A 333 -15.80 18.03 6.07
CA GLY A 333 -16.34 16.94 5.27
C GLY A 333 -15.25 15.99 4.71
N PHE A 334 -14.14 16.54 4.22
CA PHE A 334 -12.97 15.78 3.81
C PHE A 334 -12.39 14.95 4.97
N SER A 335 -12.20 15.57 6.13
CA SER A 335 -11.65 14.88 7.31
C SER A 335 -12.59 13.77 7.81
N ILE A 336 -13.90 14.01 7.81
CA ILE A 336 -14.93 13.01 8.15
C ILE A 336 -14.85 11.80 7.20
N PHE A 337 -14.72 12.04 5.90
CA PHE A 337 -14.54 10.98 4.90
C PHE A 337 -13.31 10.12 5.18
N GLU A 338 -12.17 10.74 5.51
CA GLU A 338 -10.92 10.02 5.81
C GLU A 338 -11.02 9.25 7.12
N ILE A 339 -11.56 9.84 8.19
CA ILE A 339 -11.72 9.16 9.50
C ILE A 339 -12.64 7.96 9.38
N SER A 340 -13.78 8.11 8.72
CA SER A 340 -14.73 7.01 8.51
C SER A 340 -14.12 5.87 7.68
N GLY A 341 -13.20 6.20 6.78
CA GLY A 341 -12.44 5.24 5.99
C GLY A 341 -11.60 4.26 6.84
N ILE A 342 -11.13 4.69 8.02
CA ILE A 342 -10.42 3.83 8.99
C ILE A 342 -11.35 2.70 9.44
N ILE A 343 -12.53 3.08 9.94
CA ILE A 343 -13.54 2.13 10.44
C ILE A 343 -13.98 1.21 9.31
N GLY A 344 -14.26 1.79 8.13
CA GLY A 344 -14.72 1.06 6.96
C GLY A 344 -13.72 0.03 6.44
N THR A 345 -12.43 0.36 6.42
CA THR A 345 -11.37 -0.57 6.01
C THR A 345 -11.30 -1.79 6.94
N LEU A 346 -11.31 -1.56 8.26
CA LEU A 346 -11.27 -2.63 9.26
C LEU A 346 -12.55 -3.51 9.20
N LEU A 347 -13.70 -2.87 9.12
CA LEU A 347 -14.99 -3.54 9.03
C LEU A 347 -15.10 -4.37 7.76
N CYS A 348 -14.64 -3.84 6.62
CA CYS A 348 -14.64 -4.54 5.35
C CYS A 348 -13.77 -5.80 5.38
N GLY A 349 -12.57 -5.72 5.95
CA GLY A 349 -11.70 -6.88 6.13
C GLY A 349 -12.37 -7.94 7.00
N TRP A 350 -12.93 -7.55 8.14
CA TRP A 350 -13.65 -8.45 9.04
C TRP A 350 -14.86 -9.12 8.36
N ILE A 351 -15.69 -8.35 7.65
CA ILE A 351 -16.86 -8.86 6.90
C ILE A 351 -16.39 -9.82 5.80
N SER A 352 -15.35 -9.47 5.05
CA SER A 352 -14.78 -10.33 4.00
C SER A 352 -14.40 -11.70 4.54
N ASP A 353 -13.68 -11.74 5.66
CA ASP A 353 -13.13 -12.97 6.21
C ASP A 353 -14.18 -13.80 6.99
N ARG A 354 -15.01 -13.16 7.82
CA ARG A 354 -15.97 -13.83 8.70
C ARG A 354 -17.31 -14.11 8.04
N VAL A 355 -17.90 -13.12 7.35
CA VAL A 355 -19.23 -13.23 6.75
C VAL A 355 -19.16 -13.91 5.39
N PHE A 356 -18.30 -13.41 4.51
CA PHE A 356 -18.18 -13.93 3.14
C PHE A 356 -17.08 -14.99 2.96
N LYS A 357 -16.45 -15.44 4.06
CA LYS A 357 -15.47 -16.55 4.07
C LYS A 357 -14.36 -16.39 3.04
N GLY A 358 -13.81 -15.17 2.94
CA GLY A 358 -12.72 -14.83 2.04
C GLY A 358 -13.13 -14.50 0.61
N ARG A 359 -14.43 -14.43 0.29
CA ARG A 359 -14.92 -13.98 -1.04
C ARG A 359 -14.85 -12.47 -1.14
N ARG A 360 -13.70 -11.98 -1.58
CA ARG A 360 -13.39 -10.55 -1.61
C ARG A 360 -14.23 -9.78 -2.62
N SER A 361 -14.52 -10.39 -3.79
CA SER A 361 -15.38 -9.80 -4.83
C SER A 361 -16.78 -9.48 -4.31
N VAL A 362 -17.42 -10.43 -3.61
CA VAL A 362 -18.78 -10.23 -3.07
C VAL A 362 -18.79 -9.12 -2.04
N THR A 363 -17.80 -9.10 -1.15
CA THR A 363 -17.66 -8.03 -0.16
C THR A 363 -17.51 -6.68 -0.85
N GLY A 364 -16.64 -6.60 -1.88
CA GLY A 364 -16.45 -5.40 -2.68
C GLY A 364 -17.75 -4.93 -3.35
N ILE A 365 -18.54 -5.84 -3.92
CA ILE A 365 -19.84 -5.53 -4.55
C ILE A 365 -20.81 -4.94 -3.52
N VAL A 366 -20.96 -5.56 -2.34
CA VAL A 366 -21.87 -5.07 -1.28
C VAL A 366 -21.47 -3.66 -0.84
N PHE A 367 -20.18 -3.43 -0.63
CA PHE A 367 -19.67 -2.11 -0.27
C PHE A 367 -19.88 -1.08 -1.39
N MET A 368 -19.68 -1.46 -2.66
CA MET A 368 -19.91 -0.55 -3.80
C MET A 368 -21.39 -0.20 -3.99
N VAL A 369 -22.32 -1.11 -3.72
CA VAL A 369 -23.76 -0.79 -3.66
C VAL A 369 -24.01 0.25 -2.56
N GLY A 370 -23.42 0.07 -1.38
CA GLY A 370 -23.48 1.06 -0.30
C GLY A 370 -22.91 2.43 -0.71
N VAL A 371 -21.79 2.45 -1.48
CA VAL A 371 -21.21 3.70 -2.02
C VAL A 371 -22.19 4.41 -2.95
N ILE A 372 -22.91 3.68 -3.81
CA ILE A 372 -23.96 4.29 -4.68
C ILE A 372 -25.01 4.98 -3.80
N LEU A 373 -25.49 4.31 -2.75
CA LEU A 373 -26.50 4.90 -1.85
C LEU A 373 -25.94 6.12 -1.10
N ALA A 374 -24.67 6.09 -0.68
CA ALA A 374 -24.02 7.23 -0.06
C ALA A 374 -23.85 8.42 -1.02
N VAL A 375 -23.51 8.16 -2.28
CA VAL A 375 -23.42 9.19 -3.35
C VAL A 375 -24.80 9.79 -3.63
N LEU A 376 -25.85 8.99 -3.70
CA LEU A 376 -27.23 9.47 -3.85
C LEU A 376 -27.66 10.32 -2.66
N LEU A 377 -27.34 9.91 -1.44
CA LEU A 377 -27.61 10.68 -0.21
C LEU A 377 -26.82 12.00 -0.18
N TYR A 378 -25.65 12.06 -0.80
CA TYR A 378 -24.85 13.28 -0.92
C TYR A 378 -25.40 14.26 -1.96
N TRP A 379 -25.92 13.75 -3.07
CA TRP A 379 -26.34 14.51 -4.24
C TRP A 379 -27.81 14.98 -4.18
N LEU A 380 -28.76 14.06 -3.88
CA LEU A 380 -30.21 14.29 -4.07
C LEU A 380 -30.88 15.22 -3.06
N PRO A 381 -30.43 15.39 -1.78
CA PRO A 381 -31.08 16.31 -0.88
C PRO A 381 -31.07 17.75 -1.41
N SER A 382 -32.08 18.54 -1.06
CA SER A 382 -32.17 19.95 -1.45
C SER A 382 -30.95 20.75 -0.99
N ASN A 383 -30.63 21.85 -1.68
CA ASN A 383 -29.50 22.70 -1.32
C ASN A 383 -29.63 23.29 0.10
N ASP A 384 -30.85 23.43 0.60
CA ASP A 384 -31.17 23.94 1.95
C ASP A 384 -31.10 22.84 3.02
N ALA A 385 -30.79 21.60 2.66
CA ALA A 385 -30.65 20.52 3.63
C ALA A 385 -29.52 20.83 4.63
N PRO A 386 -29.71 20.52 5.94
CA PRO A 386 -28.70 20.78 6.94
C PRO A 386 -27.35 20.14 6.59
N MET A 387 -26.24 20.82 6.89
CA MET A 387 -24.88 20.39 6.53
C MET A 387 -24.53 19.00 7.08
N TRP A 388 -25.09 18.60 8.23
CA TRP A 388 -24.87 17.26 8.79
C TRP A 388 -25.33 16.12 7.87
N VAL A 389 -26.31 16.35 6.98
CA VAL A 389 -26.75 15.36 5.98
C VAL A 389 -25.61 15.07 5.00
N SER A 390 -24.95 16.13 4.50
CA SER A 390 -23.78 16.01 3.63
C SER A 390 -22.61 15.34 4.33
N TRP A 391 -22.33 15.69 5.59
CA TRP A 391 -21.27 15.03 6.36
C TRP A 391 -21.56 13.56 6.65
N THR A 392 -22.82 13.20 6.91
CA THR A 392 -23.22 11.78 7.06
C THR A 392 -23.03 11.01 5.76
N ALA A 393 -23.42 11.59 4.63
CA ALA A 393 -23.21 10.99 3.33
C ALA A 393 -21.71 10.79 3.03
N LEU A 394 -20.86 11.76 3.35
CA LEU A 394 -19.40 11.67 3.22
C LEU A 394 -18.81 10.62 4.19
N ALA A 395 -19.31 10.54 5.42
CA ALA A 395 -18.91 9.49 6.36
C ALA A 395 -19.24 8.09 5.82
N LEU A 396 -20.44 7.89 5.29
CA LEU A 396 -20.85 6.63 4.67
C LEU A 396 -20.02 6.32 3.43
N ALA A 397 -19.82 7.32 2.55
CA ALA A 397 -19.02 7.15 1.34
C ALA A 397 -17.56 6.78 1.67
N GLY A 398 -16.92 7.47 2.61
CA GLY A 398 -15.58 7.16 3.09
C GLY A 398 -15.49 5.78 3.73
N GLY A 399 -16.39 5.47 4.67
CA GLY A 399 -16.43 4.17 5.34
C GLY A 399 -16.65 3.00 4.39
N LEU A 400 -17.33 3.21 3.27
CA LEU A 400 -17.64 2.14 2.33
C LEU A 400 -16.62 2.02 1.19
N ILE A 401 -15.97 3.12 0.71
CA ILE A 401 -15.11 3.06 -0.45
C ILE A 401 -13.71 2.49 -0.15
N TYR A 402 -13.18 2.72 1.05
CA TYR A 402 -11.83 2.24 1.41
C TYR A 402 -11.74 0.71 1.51
N GLY A 403 -12.86 0.04 1.79
CA GLY A 403 -12.96 -1.42 1.75
C GLY A 403 -12.59 -2.00 0.39
N PRO A 404 -13.33 -1.70 -0.69
CA PRO A 404 -13.01 -2.12 -2.05
C PRO A 404 -11.59 -1.74 -2.51
N VAL A 405 -11.10 -0.55 -2.16
CA VAL A 405 -9.71 -0.13 -2.44
C VAL A 405 -8.69 -1.11 -1.87
N MET A 406 -8.88 -1.55 -0.62
CA MET A 406 -8.01 -2.53 0.04
C MET A 406 -8.21 -3.94 -0.57
N LEU A 407 -9.47 -4.37 -0.75
CA LEU A 407 -9.78 -5.72 -1.20
C LEU A 407 -9.26 -6.03 -2.60
N ILE A 408 -9.30 -5.08 -3.54
CA ILE A 408 -8.75 -5.26 -4.89
C ILE A 408 -7.25 -5.53 -4.86
N GLY A 409 -6.51 -4.82 -4.01
CA GLY A 409 -5.08 -5.08 -3.81
C GLY A 409 -4.81 -6.47 -3.25
N LEU A 410 -5.55 -6.89 -2.23
CA LEU A 410 -5.45 -8.22 -1.65
C LEU A 410 -5.86 -9.32 -2.66
N GLN A 411 -6.91 -9.09 -3.44
CA GLN A 411 -7.39 -10.00 -4.46
C GLN A 411 -6.35 -10.23 -5.56
N ALA A 412 -5.63 -9.18 -5.97
CA ALA A 412 -4.53 -9.28 -6.92
C ALA A 412 -3.39 -10.16 -6.38
N LEU A 413 -3.11 -10.11 -5.08
CA LEU A 413 -2.14 -11.00 -4.41
C LEU A 413 -2.65 -12.44 -4.40
N ASP A 414 -3.90 -12.66 -3.97
CA ASP A 414 -4.49 -13.99 -3.80
C ASP A 414 -4.69 -14.75 -5.13
N LEU A 415 -4.89 -14.03 -6.24
CA LEU A 415 -5.13 -14.59 -7.57
C LEU A 415 -3.85 -14.75 -8.41
N SER A 416 -2.69 -14.43 -7.85
CA SER A 416 -1.39 -14.48 -8.54
C SER A 416 -0.45 -15.45 -7.84
N PRO A 417 0.49 -16.10 -8.59
CA PRO A 417 1.59 -16.85 -8.00
C PRO A 417 2.39 -15.97 -7.02
N THR A 418 2.85 -16.57 -5.92
CA THR A 418 3.49 -15.84 -4.80
C THR A 418 4.70 -14.99 -5.22
N HIS A 419 5.52 -15.49 -6.13
CA HIS A 419 6.72 -14.82 -6.62
C HIS A 419 6.46 -13.57 -7.49
N ILE A 420 5.24 -13.40 -8.06
CA ILE A 420 4.83 -12.22 -8.84
C ILE A 420 3.65 -11.46 -8.21
N ALA A 421 3.20 -11.87 -7.03
CA ALA A 421 2.04 -11.28 -6.36
C ALA A 421 2.19 -9.75 -6.15
N GLY A 422 3.38 -9.29 -5.76
CA GLY A 422 3.67 -7.86 -5.66
C GLY A 422 3.54 -7.11 -6.98
N THR A 423 3.96 -7.73 -8.09
CA THR A 423 3.81 -7.16 -9.45
C THR A 423 2.33 -7.07 -9.85
N ALA A 424 1.51 -8.07 -9.51
CA ALA A 424 0.08 -8.07 -9.77
C ALA A 424 -0.65 -6.95 -9.01
N ALA A 425 -0.35 -6.79 -7.73
CA ALA A 425 -0.88 -5.68 -6.94
C ALA A 425 -0.38 -4.31 -7.44
N GLY A 426 0.88 -4.23 -7.89
CA GLY A 426 1.44 -3.05 -8.55
C GLY A 426 0.73 -2.70 -9.86
N PHE A 427 0.42 -3.70 -10.67
CA PHE A 427 -0.31 -3.54 -11.94
C PHE A 427 -1.72 -2.98 -11.71
N THR A 428 -2.50 -3.57 -10.81
CA THR A 428 -3.83 -3.04 -10.48
C THR A 428 -3.75 -1.64 -9.89
N GLY A 429 -2.75 -1.36 -9.05
CA GLY A 429 -2.49 -0.04 -8.49
C GLY A 429 -2.15 1.01 -9.55
N LEU A 430 -1.31 0.66 -10.53
CA LEU A 430 -0.96 1.55 -11.65
C LEU A 430 -2.20 1.98 -12.44
N PHE A 431 -3.10 1.05 -12.77
CA PHE A 431 -4.36 1.36 -13.44
C PHE A 431 -5.24 2.30 -12.60
N GLY A 432 -5.34 2.05 -11.29
CA GLY A 432 -6.06 2.92 -10.35
C GLY A 432 -5.54 4.35 -10.36
N TYR A 433 -4.21 4.55 -10.31
CA TYR A 433 -3.61 5.90 -10.32
C TYR A 433 -3.58 6.53 -11.71
N ALA A 434 -3.14 5.80 -12.75
CA ALA A 434 -2.97 6.38 -14.07
C ALA A 434 -4.31 6.72 -14.73
N LEU A 435 -5.30 5.86 -14.64
CA LEU A 435 -6.61 6.06 -15.26
C LEU A 435 -7.65 6.54 -14.24
N GLY A 436 -7.79 5.85 -13.10
CA GLY A 436 -8.83 6.15 -12.12
C GLY A 436 -8.66 7.52 -11.48
N ALA A 437 -7.46 7.88 -11.01
CA ALA A 437 -7.22 9.19 -10.43
C ALA A 437 -7.31 10.32 -11.48
N THR A 438 -6.91 10.05 -12.74
CA THR A 438 -7.08 11.00 -13.85
C THR A 438 -8.56 11.27 -14.17
N MET A 439 -9.37 10.22 -14.26
CA MET A 439 -10.83 10.35 -14.43
C MET A 439 -11.45 11.10 -13.24
N ALA A 440 -10.99 10.84 -12.03
CA ALA A 440 -11.47 11.49 -10.81
C ALA A 440 -11.12 12.97 -10.75
N SER A 441 -9.88 13.34 -11.04
CA SER A 441 -9.41 14.72 -10.89
C SER A 441 -9.75 15.56 -12.11
N THR A 442 -9.12 15.29 -13.25
CA THR A 442 -9.31 16.07 -14.48
C THR A 442 -10.69 15.80 -15.11
N GLY A 443 -11.10 14.52 -15.17
CA GLY A 443 -12.37 14.14 -15.81
C GLY A 443 -13.58 14.73 -15.10
N ILE A 444 -13.70 14.54 -13.78
CA ILE A 444 -14.82 15.11 -13.00
C ILE A 444 -14.75 16.64 -13.00
N GLY A 445 -13.54 17.24 -12.90
CA GLY A 445 -13.36 18.68 -12.99
C GLY A 445 -13.90 19.27 -14.29
N ALA A 446 -13.57 18.64 -15.43
CA ALA A 446 -14.08 19.04 -16.75
C ALA A 446 -15.61 18.84 -16.88
N ILE A 447 -16.13 17.69 -16.44
CA ILE A 447 -17.58 17.42 -16.46
C ILE A 447 -18.31 18.45 -15.58
N ALA A 448 -17.84 18.69 -14.35
CA ALA A 448 -18.46 19.65 -13.45
C ALA A 448 -18.36 21.11 -13.97
N GLN A 449 -17.31 21.44 -14.74
CA GLN A 449 -17.14 22.75 -15.36
C GLN A 449 -18.09 23.00 -16.51
N HIS A 450 -18.26 22.01 -17.41
CA HIS A 450 -19.01 22.18 -18.66
C HIS A 450 -20.44 21.67 -18.61
N MET A 451 -20.72 20.64 -17.81
CA MET A 451 -22.02 19.96 -17.73
C MET A 451 -22.67 20.07 -16.33
N GLY A 452 -21.95 20.63 -15.36
CA GLY A 452 -22.44 20.79 -14.00
C GLY A 452 -22.26 19.57 -13.09
N TRP A 453 -22.50 19.77 -11.80
CA TRP A 453 -22.31 18.75 -10.76
C TRP A 453 -23.22 17.53 -10.92
N GLY A 454 -24.44 17.70 -11.44
CA GLY A 454 -25.35 16.57 -11.70
C GLY A 454 -24.75 15.52 -12.64
N ALA A 455 -24.13 15.97 -13.74
CA ALA A 455 -23.44 15.08 -14.67
C ALA A 455 -22.24 14.39 -14.02
N ALA A 456 -21.51 15.07 -13.13
CA ALA A 456 -20.40 14.49 -12.39
C ALA A 456 -20.86 13.36 -11.46
N PHE A 457 -21.98 13.52 -10.75
CA PHE A 457 -22.53 12.46 -9.90
C PHE A 457 -23.07 11.26 -10.71
N ILE A 458 -23.73 11.51 -11.83
CA ILE A 458 -24.15 10.43 -12.75
C ILE A 458 -22.92 9.65 -13.22
N PHE A 459 -21.85 10.33 -13.61
CA PHE A 459 -20.60 9.69 -14.01
C PHE A 459 -20.00 8.81 -12.89
N LEU A 460 -20.00 9.29 -11.64
CA LEU A 460 -19.57 8.49 -10.49
C LEU A 460 -20.44 7.24 -10.29
N ILE A 461 -21.76 7.36 -10.43
CA ILE A 461 -22.67 6.21 -10.30
C ILE A 461 -22.41 5.19 -11.42
N ILE A 462 -22.20 5.65 -12.67
CA ILE A 462 -21.83 4.76 -13.78
C ILE A 462 -20.53 4.01 -13.45
N CYS A 463 -19.51 4.70 -12.95
CA CYS A 463 -18.25 4.07 -12.50
C CYS A 463 -18.50 3.02 -11.40
N ALA A 464 -19.37 3.30 -10.44
CA ALA A 464 -19.71 2.34 -9.38
C ALA A 464 -20.38 1.08 -9.97
N VAL A 465 -21.32 1.23 -10.87
CA VAL A 465 -21.99 0.10 -11.56
C VAL A 465 -21.00 -0.72 -12.38
N LEU A 466 -20.12 -0.06 -13.14
CA LEU A 466 -19.07 -0.76 -13.91
C LEU A 466 -18.12 -1.54 -13.01
N SER A 467 -17.73 -0.97 -11.86
CA SER A 467 -16.93 -1.67 -10.85
C SER A 467 -17.65 -2.92 -10.34
N ILE A 468 -18.94 -2.82 -10.01
CA ILE A 468 -19.77 -3.95 -9.54
C ILE A 468 -19.81 -5.06 -10.60
N VAL A 469 -20.05 -4.72 -11.86
CA VAL A 469 -20.07 -5.68 -12.97
C VAL A 469 -18.74 -6.40 -13.11
N LEU A 470 -17.63 -5.67 -13.10
CA LEU A 470 -16.28 -6.24 -13.21
C LEU A 470 -15.93 -7.14 -12.02
N LEU A 471 -16.23 -6.72 -10.80
CA LEU A 471 -16.06 -7.56 -9.61
C LEU A 471 -16.93 -8.83 -9.67
N GLY A 472 -18.12 -8.76 -10.24
CA GLY A 472 -18.98 -9.91 -10.49
C GLY A 472 -18.37 -10.93 -11.49
N LEU A 473 -17.63 -10.44 -12.49
CA LEU A 473 -16.87 -11.31 -13.42
C LEU A 473 -15.69 -11.97 -12.72
N VAL A 474 -15.00 -11.25 -11.83
CA VAL A 474 -13.89 -11.78 -11.01
C VAL A 474 -14.39 -12.82 -10.01
N ASP A 475 -15.57 -12.64 -9.39
CA ASP A 475 -16.13 -13.57 -8.39
C ASP A 475 -16.28 -15.01 -8.92
N ARG A 476 -16.59 -15.17 -10.20
CA ARG A 476 -16.70 -16.52 -10.79
C ARG A 476 -15.38 -17.29 -10.67
N LYS A 477 -14.27 -16.63 -10.97
CA LYS A 477 -12.94 -17.24 -10.89
C LYS A 477 -12.44 -17.39 -9.46
N GLU A 478 -12.73 -16.42 -8.61
CA GLU A 478 -12.41 -16.46 -7.19
C GLU A 478 -13.06 -17.68 -6.51
N LYS A 479 -14.33 -17.98 -6.82
CA LYS A 479 -15.03 -19.19 -6.33
C LYS A 479 -14.31 -20.47 -6.69
N GLU A 480 -13.86 -20.61 -7.93
CA GLU A 480 -13.12 -21.79 -8.38
C GLU A 480 -11.80 -21.98 -7.62
N ILE A 481 -11.05 -20.89 -7.43
CA ILE A 481 -9.76 -20.89 -6.73
C ILE A 481 -9.94 -21.21 -5.25
N LEU A 482 -10.92 -20.59 -4.59
CA LEU A 482 -11.22 -20.85 -3.19
C LEU A 482 -11.72 -22.29 -2.95
N ALA A 483 -12.51 -22.83 -3.88
CA ALA A 483 -12.97 -24.23 -3.79
C ALA A 483 -11.78 -25.20 -3.90
N LYS A 484 -10.85 -24.98 -4.84
CA LYS A 484 -9.63 -25.79 -4.99
C LYS A 484 -8.72 -25.68 -3.75
N ALA A 485 -8.54 -24.49 -3.21
CA ALA A 485 -7.71 -24.26 -2.01
C ALA A 485 -8.32 -24.96 -0.77
N ARG A 486 -9.65 -24.93 -0.62
CA ARG A 486 -10.34 -25.67 0.45
C ARG A 486 -10.19 -27.18 0.30
N ALA A 487 -10.44 -27.72 -0.89
CA ALA A 487 -10.27 -29.14 -1.16
C ALA A 487 -8.84 -29.64 -0.87
N LYS A 488 -7.81 -28.84 -1.25
CA LYS A 488 -6.42 -29.17 -0.94
C LYS A 488 -6.15 -29.16 0.57
N ARG A 489 -6.69 -28.18 1.30
CA ARG A 489 -6.52 -28.08 2.76
C ARG A 489 -7.20 -29.24 3.48
N ASP A 490 -8.41 -29.61 3.05
CA ASP A 490 -9.16 -30.69 3.63
C ASP A 490 -8.47 -32.04 3.36
N ALA A 491 -7.87 -32.23 2.18
CA ALA A 491 -7.05 -33.41 1.86
C ALA A 491 -5.80 -33.51 2.74
N VAL A 492 -5.07 -32.38 2.93
CA VAL A 492 -3.88 -32.34 3.81
C VAL A 492 -4.27 -32.66 5.25
N ARG A 493 -5.40 -32.12 5.73
CA ARG A 493 -5.89 -32.40 7.08
C ARG A 493 -6.26 -33.85 7.27
N ALA A 494 -6.95 -34.46 6.30
CA ALA A 494 -7.29 -35.87 6.33
C ALA A 494 -6.02 -36.76 6.40
N THR A 495 -4.99 -36.44 5.60
CA THR A 495 -3.71 -37.16 5.66
C THR A 495 -3.00 -36.98 7.00
N GLN A 496 -3.06 -35.81 7.62
CA GLN A 496 -2.48 -35.57 8.96
C GLN A 496 -3.23 -36.33 10.05
N GLU A 497 -4.56 -36.39 10.00
CA GLU A 497 -5.40 -37.16 10.92
C GLU A 497 -5.16 -38.68 10.76
N GLU A 498 -4.97 -39.17 9.52
CA GLU A 498 -4.64 -40.57 9.22
C GLU A 498 -3.24 -40.96 9.76
N ASN A 499 -2.25 -40.09 9.58
CA ASN A 499 -0.90 -40.31 10.10
C ASN A 499 -0.85 -40.27 11.63
N ALA A 500 -1.58 -39.35 12.27
CA ALA A 500 -1.67 -39.27 13.74
C ALA A 500 -2.32 -40.55 14.32
N THR A 501 -3.40 -41.03 13.71
CA THR A 501 -4.05 -42.29 14.11
C THR A 501 -3.15 -43.50 13.92
N ALA A 502 -2.35 -43.53 12.85
CA ALA A 502 -1.40 -44.61 12.62
C ALA A 502 -0.21 -44.60 13.61
N GLU A 503 0.25 -43.40 14.04
CA GLU A 503 1.25 -43.26 15.11
C GLU A 503 0.72 -43.68 16.47
N GLU A 504 -0.50 -43.29 16.83
CA GLU A 504 -1.17 -43.70 18.07
C GLU A 504 -1.35 -45.24 18.12
N THR A 505 -1.73 -45.86 17.01
CA THR A 505 -1.88 -47.31 16.91
C THR A 505 -0.56 -48.04 17.09
N LYS A 506 0.54 -47.55 16.45
CA LYS A 506 1.88 -48.13 16.62
C LYS A 506 2.41 -47.99 18.05
N THR A 507 2.11 -46.88 18.70
CA THR A 507 2.52 -46.65 20.10
C THR A 507 1.78 -47.58 21.05
N ALA A 508 0.47 -47.77 20.83
CA ALA A 508 -0.34 -48.71 21.62
C ALA A 508 0.07 -50.20 21.42
N GLU A 509 0.46 -50.57 20.18
CA GLU A 509 0.97 -51.92 19.91
C GLU A 509 2.33 -52.14 20.59
N ALA A 510 3.23 -51.16 20.59
CA ALA A 510 4.54 -51.22 21.25
C ALA A 510 4.41 -51.28 22.79
N GLU A 511 3.41 -50.63 23.37
CA GLU A 511 3.11 -50.73 24.83
C GLU A 511 2.51 -52.08 25.23
N LEU A 512 1.83 -52.77 24.34
CA LEU A 512 1.28 -54.10 24.56
C LEU A 512 2.34 -55.23 24.44
N GLU A 513 3.43 -54.99 23.70
CA GLU A 513 4.56 -55.94 23.54
C GLU A 513 5.64 -55.79 24.62
N SER A 514 5.58 -54.74 25.47
CA SER A 514 6.53 -54.49 26.57
C SER A 514 5.96 -55.00 27.91
#